data_658a63060f656026dab19cbdad0820d7
#
_entry.id   658a63060f656026dab19cbdad0820d7
#
_cell.length_a   1.000
_cell.length_b   1.000
_cell.length_c   1.000
_cell.angle_alpha   90.00
_cell.angle_beta   90.00
_cell.angle_gamma   90.00
#
_symmetry.space_group_name_H-M   'P 1'
#
loop_
_entity.id
_entity.type
_entity.pdbx_description
1 polymer ?
#
loop_
_entity_poly.entity_id
_entity_poly.type
_entity_poly.pdbx_seq_one_letter_code
_entity_poly.pdbx_strand_id
1 'polypeptide(L)'
;LYNNTLFAQAGNTINANVIQDGYQQNYLRMQSLAVPLELRWRNATETKHAFWRIHTGVSFHFPMSLKTYNKSSTGQINTTKLPSKGTVLRLNLHFGFNTWNISIAQDMQPWAAFRATNNNFNMKFTKIGLIFFIL
;
A
#
# COMPACT_ATOMS: atom_id res chain seq x y z
N LEU A 1 8.25 -3.34 -5.08
CA LEU A 1 7.95 -3.16 -6.51
C LEU A 1 9.26 -2.94 -7.24
N TYR A 2 9.68 -3.90 -8.04
CA TYR A 2 10.79 -3.75 -8.99
C TYR A 2 10.21 -3.06 -10.22
N ASN A 3 10.69 -1.88 -10.52
CA ASN A 3 10.20 -1.13 -11.68
C ASN A 3 11.36 -0.41 -12.36
N ASN A 4 11.26 -0.28 -13.68
CA ASN A 4 12.18 0.49 -14.52
C ASN A 4 12.06 2.00 -14.30
N THR A 5 11.52 2.42 -13.17
CA THR A 5 11.21 3.82 -12.90
C THR A 5 12.08 4.34 -11.77
N LEU A 6 12.88 5.34 -12.07
CA LEU A 6 13.63 6.10 -11.07
C LEU A 6 12.72 7.20 -10.51
N PHE A 7 12.59 7.22 -9.20
CA PHE A 7 11.89 8.29 -8.50
C PHE A 7 12.92 9.32 -8.02
N ALA A 8 12.89 10.50 -8.58
CA ALA A 8 13.75 11.60 -8.18
C ALA A 8 12.92 12.73 -7.58
N GLN A 9 13.45 13.38 -6.55
CA GLN A 9 12.83 14.56 -5.97
C GLN A 9 13.17 15.79 -6.81
N ALA A 10 12.15 16.54 -7.24
CA ALA A 10 12.28 17.86 -7.86
C ALA A 10 11.46 18.87 -7.03
N GLY A 11 12.14 19.59 -6.13
CA GLY A 11 11.46 20.48 -5.19
C GLY A 11 10.54 19.73 -4.22
N ASN A 12 9.25 20.05 -4.22
CA ASN A 12 8.21 19.38 -3.41
C ASN A 12 7.51 18.21 -4.12
N THR A 13 7.94 17.84 -5.32
CA THR A 13 7.33 16.81 -6.16
C THR A 13 8.30 15.67 -6.42
N ILE A 14 7.74 14.49 -6.73
CA ILE A 14 8.49 13.32 -7.12
C ILE A 14 8.28 13.09 -8.61
N ASN A 15 9.35 13.11 -9.38
CA ASN A 15 9.33 12.76 -10.78
C ASN A 15 9.67 11.28 -10.95
N ALA A 16 8.89 10.61 -11.78
CA ALA A 16 9.13 9.23 -12.16
C ALA A 16 9.70 9.18 -13.57
N ASN A 17 10.98 8.82 -13.70
CA ASN A 17 11.66 8.70 -14.99
C ASN A 17 11.92 7.22 -15.29
N VAL A 18 11.65 6.80 -16.52
CA VAL A 18 12.01 5.45 -16.97
C VAL A 18 13.51 5.38 -17.19
N ILE A 19 14.16 4.41 -16.55
CA ILE A 19 15.59 4.16 -16.73
C ILE A 19 15.73 3.19 -17.91
N GLN A 20 16.44 3.60 -18.94
CA GLN A 20 16.63 2.79 -20.14
C GLN A 20 17.80 1.81 -20.02
N ASP A 21 18.86 2.14 -19.24
CA ASP A 21 20.04 1.30 -19.12
C ASP A 21 20.73 1.36 -17.75
N GLY A 22 21.39 0.28 -17.35
CA GLY A 22 22.47 0.30 -16.35
C GLY A 22 22.06 0.15 -14.87
N TYR A 23 20.88 -0.39 -14.53
CA TYR A 23 20.53 -0.70 -13.14
C TYR A 23 20.33 -2.20 -12.91
N GLN A 24 20.67 -2.68 -11.71
CA GLN A 24 20.42 -4.06 -11.29
C GLN A 24 19.18 -4.19 -10.42
N GLN A 25 18.91 -3.21 -9.58
CA GLN A 25 17.77 -3.21 -8.67
C GLN A 25 17.26 -1.80 -8.45
N ASN A 26 15.97 -1.63 -8.54
CA ASN A 26 15.28 -0.41 -8.13
C ASN A 26 14.03 -0.78 -7.34
N TYR A 27 13.91 -0.29 -6.10
CA TYR A 27 12.72 -0.49 -5.29
C TYR A 27 12.41 0.72 -4.42
N LEU A 28 11.14 0.86 -4.14
CA LEU A 28 10.60 1.88 -3.27
C LEU A 28 10.22 1.25 -1.93
N ARG A 29 10.77 1.79 -0.84
CA ARG A 29 10.40 1.39 0.51
C ARG A 29 9.58 2.49 1.16
N MET A 30 8.37 2.14 1.57
CA MET A 30 7.45 3.04 2.27
C MET A 30 7.12 2.47 3.64
N GLN A 31 7.13 3.33 4.65
CA GLN A 31 6.66 3.03 6.00
C GLN A 31 5.54 3.99 6.34
N SER A 32 4.45 3.47 6.86
CA SER A 32 3.30 4.26 7.29
C SER A 32 2.74 3.73 8.61
N LEU A 33 2.27 4.62 9.44
CA LEU A 33 1.42 4.28 10.58
C LEU A 33 -0.02 4.18 10.07
N ALA A 34 -0.71 3.11 10.44
CA ALA A 34 -2.11 2.91 10.10
C ALA A 34 -2.97 2.88 11.37
N VAL A 35 -4.02 3.69 11.38
CA VAL A 35 -5.04 3.68 12.45
C VAL A 35 -6.35 3.16 11.85
N PRO A 36 -6.73 1.90 12.12
CA PRO A 36 -7.97 1.32 11.62
C PRO A 36 -9.15 1.66 12.51
N LEU A 37 -10.30 1.93 11.90
CA LEU A 37 -11.62 1.98 12.52
C LEU A 37 -12.49 0.97 11.80
N GLU A 38 -12.94 -0.07 12.52
CA GLU A 38 -13.68 -1.19 11.92
C GLU A 38 -14.99 -1.44 12.65
N LEU A 39 -16.04 -1.68 11.88
CA LEU A 39 -17.30 -2.26 12.33
C LEU A 39 -17.28 -3.76 12.01
N ARG A 40 -17.53 -4.57 13.02
CA ARG A 40 -17.52 -6.02 12.91
C ARG A 40 -18.90 -6.58 13.15
N TRP A 41 -19.38 -7.33 12.19
CA TRP A 41 -20.66 -8.03 12.28
C TRP A 41 -20.43 -9.52 12.15
N ARG A 42 -21.02 -10.27 13.07
CA ARG A 42 -20.95 -11.74 13.08
C ARG A 42 -22.34 -12.30 13.29
N ASN A 43 -22.73 -13.26 12.46
CA ASN A 43 -23.89 -14.10 12.68
C ASN A 43 -23.42 -15.51 13.06
N ALA A 44 -23.78 -15.95 14.26
CA ALA A 44 -23.50 -17.29 14.76
C ALA A 44 -24.81 -17.86 15.32
N THR A 45 -25.17 -19.05 14.89
CA THR A 45 -26.32 -19.81 15.42
C THR A 45 -25.82 -20.90 16.31
N GLU A 46 -26.40 -21.06 17.52
CA GLU A 46 -25.96 -22.04 18.52
C GLU A 46 -26.03 -23.51 18.02
N THR A 47 -26.91 -23.78 17.08
CA THR A 47 -27.17 -25.13 16.56
C THR A 47 -26.39 -25.49 15.29
N LYS A 48 -25.76 -24.52 14.64
CA LYS A 48 -24.99 -24.76 13.41
C LYS A 48 -23.58 -24.24 13.59
N HIS A 49 -22.59 -25.08 13.35
CA HIS A 49 -21.18 -24.69 13.34
C HIS A 49 -20.81 -23.73 12.18
N ALA A 50 -21.80 -23.41 11.31
CA ALA A 50 -21.62 -22.46 10.22
C ALA A 50 -21.90 -21.03 10.69
N PHE A 51 -20.91 -20.17 10.61
CA PHE A 51 -21.07 -18.75 10.89
C PHE A 51 -20.41 -17.90 9.79
N TRP A 52 -20.99 -16.77 9.56
CA TRP A 52 -20.38 -15.78 8.68
C TRP A 52 -20.11 -14.48 9.44
N ARG A 53 -19.18 -13.73 8.92
CA ARG A 53 -18.75 -12.45 9.49
C ARG A 53 -18.43 -11.46 8.40
N ILE A 54 -18.83 -10.24 8.62
CA ILE A 54 -18.47 -9.10 7.77
C ILE A 54 -17.80 -8.07 8.66
N HIS A 55 -16.62 -7.62 8.23
CA HIS A 55 -15.97 -6.47 8.82
C HIS A 55 -15.82 -5.42 7.74
N THR A 56 -16.24 -4.23 8.03
CA THR A 56 -16.05 -3.08 7.15
C THR A 56 -15.46 -1.94 7.95
N GLY A 57 -14.63 -1.14 7.32
CA GLY A 57 -14.03 -0.03 8.02
C GLY A 57 -13.14 0.82 7.15
N VAL A 58 -12.58 1.82 7.78
CA VAL A 58 -11.63 2.73 7.18
C VAL A 58 -10.33 2.70 7.97
N SER A 59 -9.21 2.85 7.29
CA SER A 59 -7.92 3.06 7.95
C SER A 59 -7.27 4.33 7.44
N PHE A 60 -6.79 5.11 8.40
CA PHE A 60 -6.02 6.32 8.14
C PHE A 60 -4.55 5.95 8.10
N HIS A 61 -3.90 6.17 6.97
CA HIS A 61 -2.48 5.90 6.78
C HIS A 61 -1.69 7.19 6.80
N PHE A 62 -0.76 7.29 7.74
CA PHE A 62 0.15 8.41 7.90
C PHE A 62 1.53 8.00 7.40
N PRO A 63 2.00 8.47 6.24
CA PRO A 63 3.31 8.12 5.73
C PRO A 63 4.40 8.70 6.63
N MET A 64 5.28 7.86 7.15
CA MET A 64 6.39 8.26 8.03
C MET A 64 7.71 8.36 7.29
N SER A 65 7.94 7.46 6.36
CA SER A 65 9.19 7.39 5.61
C SER A 65 8.97 6.82 4.22
N LEU A 66 9.55 7.48 3.25
CA LEU A 66 9.56 7.05 1.86
C LEU A 66 11.00 7.12 1.35
N LYS A 67 11.56 6.00 0.90
CA LYS A 67 12.93 5.90 0.41
C LYS A 67 12.95 5.15 -0.91
N THR A 68 13.71 5.66 -1.86
CA THR A 68 14.06 4.92 -3.07
C THR A 68 15.43 4.29 -2.91
N TYR A 69 15.55 3.10 -3.45
CA TYR A 69 16.78 2.34 -3.50
C TYR A 69 17.11 2.05 -4.95
N ASN A 70 18.29 2.45 -5.39
CA ASN A 70 18.73 2.18 -6.75
C ASN A 70 20.15 1.60 -6.67
N LYS A 71 20.33 0.41 -7.25
CA LYS A 71 21.65 -0.23 -7.40
C LYS A 71 22.01 -0.23 -8.88
N SER A 72 23.06 0.52 -9.23
CA SER A 72 23.61 0.54 -10.59
C SER A 72 24.29 -0.79 -10.96
N SER A 73 24.42 -1.06 -12.24
CA SER A 73 25.23 -2.17 -12.77
C SER A 73 26.69 -2.10 -12.35
N THR A 74 27.21 -0.91 -12.03
CA THR A 74 28.56 -0.67 -11.48
C THR A 74 28.69 -0.94 -9.98
N GLY A 75 27.60 -1.39 -9.32
CA GLY A 75 27.58 -1.70 -7.89
C GLY A 75 27.32 -0.50 -6.97
N GLN A 76 27.16 0.71 -7.50
CA GLN A 76 26.81 1.88 -6.69
C GLN A 76 25.39 1.76 -6.17
N ILE A 77 25.23 2.02 -4.86
CA ILE A 77 23.94 2.04 -4.18
C ILE A 77 23.58 3.48 -3.85
N ASN A 78 22.52 3.99 -4.45
CA ASN A 78 21.97 5.30 -4.15
C ASN A 78 20.67 5.14 -3.38
N THR A 79 20.59 5.79 -2.21
CA THR A 79 19.36 5.84 -1.40
C THR A 79 18.90 7.28 -1.30
N THR A 80 17.72 7.58 -1.79
CA THR A 80 17.13 8.92 -1.71
C THR A 80 15.90 8.89 -0.81
N LYS A 81 15.87 9.77 0.19
CA LYS A 81 14.69 9.99 1.03
C LYS A 81 13.76 10.94 0.30
N LEU A 82 12.52 10.53 0.13
CA LEU A 82 11.48 11.32 -0.50
C LEU A 82 10.57 11.97 0.55
N PRO A 83 9.94 13.12 0.23
CA PRO A 83 8.99 13.75 1.15
C PRO A 83 7.80 12.82 1.37
N SER A 84 7.47 12.57 2.63
CA SER A 84 6.32 11.77 3.04
C SER A 84 5.30 12.68 3.72
N LYS A 85 4.37 13.23 2.95
CA LYS A 85 3.32 14.13 3.45
C LYS A 85 1.94 13.63 3.04
N GLY A 86 0.94 14.02 3.83
CA GLY A 86 -0.47 13.72 3.58
C GLY A 86 -0.94 12.45 4.28
N THR A 87 -2.23 12.35 4.43
CA THR A 87 -2.92 11.18 5.00
C THR A 87 -3.67 10.49 3.89
N VAL A 88 -3.63 9.17 3.85
CA VAL A 88 -4.40 8.37 2.89
C VAL A 88 -5.47 7.61 3.62
N LEU A 89 -6.70 7.75 3.16
CA LEU A 89 -7.84 6.98 3.61
C LEU A 89 -7.92 5.69 2.80
N ARG A 90 -7.99 4.56 3.49
CA ARG A 90 -8.18 3.24 2.90
C ARG A 90 -9.48 2.64 3.38
N LEU A 91 -10.31 2.19 2.45
CA LEU A 91 -11.48 1.40 2.74
C LEU A 91 -11.09 -0.07 2.88
N ASN A 92 -11.57 -0.72 3.94
CA ASN A 92 -11.35 -2.13 4.21
C ASN A 92 -12.68 -2.87 4.22
N LEU A 93 -12.73 -4.02 3.55
CA LEU A 93 -13.86 -4.92 3.56
C LEU A 93 -13.33 -6.34 3.77
N HIS A 94 -13.89 -7.03 4.75
CA HIS A 94 -13.59 -8.44 5.01
C HIS A 94 -14.90 -9.21 5.04
N PHE A 95 -14.92 -10.32 4.34
CA PHE A 95 -15.99 -11.29 4.38
C PHE A 95 -15.42 -12.65 4.78
N GLY A 96 -16.00 -13.27 5.79
CA GLY A 96 -15.56 -14.56 6.29
C GLY A 96 -16.70 -15.53 6.47
N PHE A 97 -16.39 -16.79 6.17
CA PHE A 97 -17.30 -17.91 6.40
C PHE A 97 -16.49 -19.06 7.01
N ASN A 98 -16.93 -19.54 8.19
CA ASN A 98 -16.24 -20.56 8.95
C ASN A 98 -14.73 -20.27 9.13
N THR A 99 -13.89 -21.04 8.46
CA THR A 99 -12.42 -21.04 8.59
C THR A 99 -11.72 -20.13 7.58
N TRP A 100 -12.41 -19.55 6.60
CA TRP A 100 -11.77 -18.72 5.61
C TRP A 100 -12.32 -17.29 5.60
N ASN A 101 -11.49 -16.33 5.23
CA ASN A 101 -11.85 -14.94 5.03
C ASN A 101 -11.23 -14.41 3.74
N ILE A 102 -12.01 -13.62 3.03
CA ILE A 102 -11.51 -12.75 1.95
C ILE A 102 -11.43 -11.34 2.47
N SER A 103 -10.36 -10.65 2.18
CA SER A 103 -10.16 -9.25 2.52
C SER A 103 -9.85 -8.43 1.28
N ILE A 104 -10.47 -7.29 1.16
CA ILE A 104 -10.22 -6.30 0.11
C ILE A 104 -9.96 -4.97 0.79
N ALA A 105 -8.89 -4.32 0.41
CA ALA A 105 -8.58 -2.97 0.88
C ALA A 105 -8.19 -2.08 -0.30
N GLN A 106 -8.77 -0.89 -0.37
CA GLN A 106 -8.60 0.05 -1.47
C GLN A 106 -8.30 1.45 -0.96
N ASP A 107 -7.21 2.05 -1.46
CA ASP A 107 -6.91 3.45 -1.19
C ASP A 107 -7.93 4.34 -1.92
N MET A 108 -8.60 5.20 -1.16
CA MET A 108 -9.62 6.12 -1.70
C MET A 108 -8.97 7.28 -2.46
N GLN A 109 -7.80 7.69 -2.04
CA GLN A 109 -7.04 8.79 -2.63
C GLN A 109 -5.62 8.35 -2.98
N PRO A 110 -5.01 8.98 -4.00
CA PRO A 110 -3.59 8.75 -4.27
C PRO A 110 -2.74 9.22 -3.10
N TRP A 111 -1.64 8.54 -2.87
CA TRP A 111 -0.63 8.98 -1.91
C TRP A 111 -0.05 10.33 -2.34
N ALA A 112 -0.21 11.34 -1.50
CA ALA A 112 0.20 12.71 -1.82
C ALA A 112 1.69 12.83 -2.17
N ALA A 113 2.53 11.95 -1.59
CA ALA A 113 3.94 11.87 -1.90
C ALA A 113 4.22 11.55 -3.39
N PHE A 114 3.25 10.98 -4.10
CA PHE A 114 3.37 10.58 -5.51
C PHE A 114 2.56 11.45 -6.46
N ARG A 115 2.04 12.58 -6.00
CA ARG A 115 1.45 13.58 -6.89
C ARG A 115 2.55 14.37 -7.58
N ALA A 116 2.89 14.00 -8.79
CA ALA A 116 3.78 14.80 -9.62
C ALA A 116 3.02 15.94 -10.28
N THR A 117 3.59 17.15 -10.28
CA THR A 117 2.96 18.34 -10.87
C THR A 117 2.89 18.29 -12.39
N ASN A 118 3.81 17.57 -13.04
CA ASN A 118 3.95 17.54 -14.50
C ASN A 118 3.60 16.22 -15.17
N ASN A 119 3.49 15.13 -14.41
CA ASN A 119 3.04 13.84 -14.94
C ASN A 119 1.91 13.34 -14.04
N ASN A 120 0.79 12.95 -14.61
CA ASN A 120 -0.38 12.40 -13.92
C ASN A 120 -0.07 11.06 -13.23
N PHE A 121 1.03 10.98 -12.49
CA PHE A 121 1.40 9.80 -11.74
C PHE A 121 0.69 9.82 -10.39
N ASN A 122 -0.33 8.98 -10.27
CA ASN A 122 -1.11 8.79 -9.06
C ASN A 122 -0.94 7.35 -8.59
N MET A 123 -0.36 7.14 -7.43
CA MET A 123 -0.22 5.80 -6.85
C MET A 123 -1.34 5.55 -5.84
N LYS A 124 -2.13 4.50 -6.10
CA LYS A 124 -3.12 3.93 -5.20
C LYS A 124 -2.82 2.45 -5.01
N PHE A 125 -3.06 1.94 -3.82
CA PHE A 125 -2.89 0.52 -3.56
C PHE A 125 -4.24 -0.16 -3.42
N THR A 126 -4.36 -1.31 -4.08
CA THR A 126 -5.42 -2.28 -3.85
C THR A 126 -4.77 -3.51 -3.24
N LYS A 127 -5.30 -4.00 -2.14
CA LYS A 127 -4.85 -5.22 -1.48
C LYS A 127 -5.99 -6.21 -1.47
N ILE A 128 -5.71 -7.42 -1.93
CA ILE A 128 -6.61 -8.57 -1.82
C ILE A 128 -5.89 -9.63 -0.99
N GLY A 129 -6.57 -10.18 -0.02
CA GLY A 129 -6.02 -11.20 0.86
C GLY A 129 -7.00 -12.33 1.09
N LEU A 130 -6.48 -13.54 1.25
CA LEU A 130 -7.21 -14.71 1.67
C LEU A 130 -6.56 -15.24 2.95
N ILE A 131 -7.37 -15.45 3.98
CA ILE A 131 -6.90 -15.88 5.30
C ILE A 131 -7.64 -17.15 5.67
N PHE A 132 -6.90 -18.19 6.01
CA PHE A 132 -7.44 -19.43 6.55
C PHE A 132 -7.11 -19.53 8.03
N PHE A 133 -8.09 -19.88 8.84
CA PHE A 133 -7.89 -20.25 10.24
C PHE A 133 -7.84 -21.77 10.33
N ILE A 134 -6.72 -22.30 10.75
CA ILE A 134 -6.56 -23.71 11.07
C ILE A 134 -6.93 -23.85 12.56
N LEU A 135 -8.01 -24.55 12.83
CA LEU A 135 -8.48 -24.87 14.19
C LEU A 135 -7.85 -26.18 14.65
#